data_4cf127176beeca21a88a77b3012164d9
#
_entry.id   4cf127176beeca21a88a77b3012164d9
#
_cell.length_a   1.000
_cell.length_b   1.000
_cell.length_c   1.000
_cell.angle_alpha   90.00
_cell.angle_beta   90.00
_cell.angle_gamma   90.00
#
_symmetry.space_group_name_H-M   'P 1'
#
loop_
_entity.id
_entity.type
_entity.pdbx_description
1 polymer ?
#
loop_
_entity_poly.entity_id
_entity_poly.type
_entity_poly.pdbx_seq_one_letter_code
_entity_poly.pdbx_strand_id
1 'polypeptide(L)'
;MDALETQIRQDDPEFIANQARMTGLVAELRERLTAARQGGGERYLQRHREQGKLPVRERVERLLDEGSPFLELSPLAAWDMYDGDAPGAGVVTGLGRVAGREVVIVANDATVKGGTYYPLTVKKHIRAQEIALENRLPCVYLVDSGGAFLPLQADVFPDKDHFGRIFYNQARMSAAGVPQIAVVMGSCTAGGAYVPAMADESVIVLSLIHI
;
A
#
# COMPACT_ATOMS: atom_id res chain seq x y z
N MET A 1 -26.22 -23.04 24.03
CA MET A 1 -26.57 -21.86 23.22
C MET A 1 -27.52 -22.35 22.13
N ASP A 2 -28.74 -21.85 22.15
CA ASP A 2 -29.68 -22.20 21.08
C ASP A 2 -29.29 -21.47 19.82
N ALA A 3 -29.24 -22.20 18.69
CA ALA A 3 -28.97 -21.60 17.39
C ALA A 3 -30.19 -20.75 17.00
N LEU A 4 -29.91 -19.53 16.49
CA LEU A 4 -30.96 -18.70 15.91
C LEU A 4 -31.42 -19.36 14.59
N GLU A 5 -32.70 -19.68 14.53
CA GLU A 5 -33.32 -20.22 13.32
C GLU A 5 -33.45 -19.09 12.27
N THR A 6 -33.01 -19.35 11.05
CA THR A 6 -33.22 -18.41 9.94
C THR A 6 -34.65 -18.47 9.42
N GLN A 7 -35.24 -17.30 9.16
CA GLN A 7 -36.55 -17.19 8.50
C GLN A 7 -36.42 -16.86 7.01
N ILE A 8 -35.21 -16.89 6.46
CA ILE A 8 -34.94 -16.59 5.07
C ILE A 8 -35.51 -17.73 4.21
N ARG A 9 -36.37 -17.36 3.26
CA ARG A 9 -36.88 -18.27 2.24
C ARG A 9 -36.07 -18.11 0.96
N GLN A 10 -35.25 -19.10 0.65
CA GLN A 10 -34.33 -19.07 -0.51
C GLN A 10 -35.07 -19.21 -1.84
N ASP A 11 -36.30 -19.67 -1.84
CA ASP A 11 -37.23 -19.78 -2.98
C ASP A 11 -38.02 -18.50 -3.26
N ASP A 12 -37.91 -17.49 -2.41
CA ASP A 12 -38.56 -16.21 -2.57
C ASP A 12 -37.97 -15.46 -3.80
N PRO A 13 -38.83 -15.00 -4.74
CA PRO A 13 -38.36 -14.25 -5.92
C PRO A 13 -37.47 -13.02 -5.58
N GLU A 14 -37.80 -12.31 -4.48
CA GLU A 14 -36.98 -11.18 -4.03
C GLU A 14 -35.62 -11.63 -3.54
N PHE A 15 -35.54 -12.75 -2.80
CA PHE A 15 -34.26 -13.33 -2.35
C PHE A 15 -33.40 -13.71 -3.55
N ILE A 16 -33.99 -14.39 -4.55
CA ILE A 16 -33.26 -14.83 -5.77
C ILE A 16 -32.72 -13.61 -6.53
N ALA A 17 -33.54 -12.57 -6.72
CA ALA A 17 -33.11 -11.35 -7.39
C ALA A 17 -31.97 -10.62 -6.62
N ASN A 18 -32.08 -10.51 -5.30
CA ASN A 18 -31.06 -9.89 -4.45
C ASN A 18 -29.76 -10.71 -4.44
N GLN A 19 -29.84 -12.03 -4.40
CA GLN A 19 -28.70 -12.93 -4.48
C GLN A 19 -27.96 -12.77 -5.81
N ALA A 20 -28.69 -12.77 -6.93
CA ALA A 20 -28.11 -12.58 -8.25
C ALA A 20 -27.40 -11.21 -8.36
N ARG A 21 -28.02 -10.13 -7.89
CA ARG A 21 -27.42 -8.79 -7.85
C ARG A 21 -26.16 -8.75 -7.01
N MET A 22 -26.20 -9.31 -5.81
CA MET A 22 -25.05 -9.32 -4.88
C MET A 22 -23.89 -10.15 -5.45
N THR A 23 -24.21 -11.30 -6.06
CA THR A 23 -23.20 -12.13 -6.75
C THR A 23 -22.49 -11.35 -7.86
N GLY A 24 -23.25 -10.58 -8.66
CA GLY A 24 -22.68 -9.70 -9.68
C GLY A 24 -21.76 -8.64 -9.11
N LEU A 25 -22.18 -7.94 -8.06
CA LEU A 25 -21.36 -6.92 -7.39
C LEU A 25 -20.06 -7.50 -6.79
N VAL A 26 -20.13 -8.67 -6.19
CA VAL A 26 -18.96 -9.36 -5.63
C VAL A 26 -18.01 -9.81 -6.75
N ALA A 27 -18.54 -10.29 -7.88
CA ALA A 27 -17.73 -10.65 -9.04
C ALA A 27 -16.97 -9.44 -9.59
N GLU A 28 -17.68 -8.30 -9.78
CA GLU A 28 -17.06 -7.05 -10.20
C GLU A 28 -15.96 -6.57 -9.23
N LEU A 29 -16.24 -6.59 -7.93
CA LEU A 29 -15.24 -6.22 -6.91
C LEU A 29 -13.99 -7.09 -7.02
N ARG A 30 -14.13 -8.41 -7.17
CA ARG A 30 -13.02 -9.34 -7.30
C ARG A 30 -12.19 -9.09 -8.56
N GLU A 31 -12.84 -8.79 -9.67
CA GLU A 31 -12.18 -8.42 -10.92
C GLU A 31 -11.34 -7.15 -10.75
N ARG A 32 -11.93 -6.09 -10.18
CA ARG A 32 -11.22 -4.82 -9.92
C ARG A 32 -10.03 -5.01 -8.96
N LEU A 33 -10.19 -5.80 -7.91
CA LEU A 33 -9.11 -6.13 -6.98
C LEU A 33 -7.99 -6.91 -7.69
N THR A 34 -8.33 -7.84 -8.57
CA THR A 34 -7.35 -8.59 -9.36
C THR A 34 -6.58 -7.67 -10.30
N ALA A 35 -7.27 -6.77 -10.99
CA ALA A 35 -6.63 -5.78 -11.85
C ALA A 35 -5.69 -4.84 -11.06
N ALA A 36 -6.14 -4.31 -9.92
CA ALA A 36 -5.32 -3.44 -9.07
C ALA A 36 -4.06 -4.15 -8.52
N ARG A 37 -4.13 -5.45 -8.27
CA ARG A 37 -2.99 -6.25 -7.80
C ARG A 37 -1.90 -6.46 -8.84
N GLN A 38 -2.19 -6.28 -10.12
CA GLN A 38 -1.20 -6.38 -11.20
C GLN A 38 -0.28 -5.15 -11.27
N GLY A 39 -0.54 -4.11 -10.47
CA GLY A 39 0.28 -2.89 -10.44
C GLY A 39 0.43 -2.27 -11.83
N GLY A 40 1.65 -2.04 -12.27
CA GLY A 40 1.95 -1.49 -13.60
C GLY A 40 1.69 -2.45 -14.78
N GLY A 41 1.19 -3.66 -14.51
CA GLY A 41 0.89 -4.69 -15.52
C GLY A 41 2.07 -5.60 -15.84
N GLU A 42 1.77 -6.69 -16.56
CA GLU A 42 2.69 -7.81 -16.79
C GLU A 42 4.04 -7.38 -17.37
N ARG A 43 4.06 -6.44 -18.33
CA ARG A 43 5.30 -5.95 -18.94
C ARG A 43 6.25 -5.34 -17.90
N TYR A 44 5.75 -4.55 -16.97
CA TYR A 44 6.58 -3.92 -15.93
C TYR A 44 6.95 -4.90 -14.83
N LEU A 45 6.08 -5.84 -14.48
CA LEU A 45 6.37 -6.94 -13.56
C LEU A 45 7.51 -7.82 -14.10
N GLN A 46 7.45 -8.21 -15.38
CA GLN A 46 8.49 -9.00 -16.03
C GLN A 46 9.83 -8.26 -16.03
N ARG A 47 9.84 -6.97 -16.48
CA ARG A 47 11.04 -6.14 -16.45
C ARG A 47 11.65 -6.04 -15.05
N HIS A 48 10.80 -5.93 -14.03
CA HIS A 48 11.22 -5.85 -12.62
C HIS A 48 11.93 -7.14 -12.20
N ARG A 49 11.39 -8.30 -12.57
CA ARG A 49 12.00 -9.62 -12.33
C ARG A 49 13.31 -9.81 -13.10
N GLU A 50 13.38 -9.39 -14.36
CA GLU A 50 14.61 -9.41 -15.17
C GLU A 50 15.76 -8.59 -14.56
N GLN A 51 15.43 -7.56 -13.79
CA GLN A 51 16.39 -6.78 -12.99
C GLN A 51 16.76 -7.45 -11.65
N GLY A 52 16.29 -8.66 -11.39
CA GLY A 52 16.51 -9.37 -10.13
C GLY A 52 15.70 -8.83 -8.95
N LYS A 53 14.72 -7.97 -9.19
CA LYS A 53 13.88 -7.38 -8.15
C LYS A 53 12.60 -8.16 -7.93
N LEU A 54 12.18 -8.29 -6.69
CA LEU A 54 10.89 -8.86 -6.34
C LEU A 54 9.77 -7.83 -6.51
N PRO A 55 8.62 -8.19 -7.12
CA PRO A 55 7.42 -7.36 -7.08
C PRO A 55 7.02 -6.98 -5.65
N VAL A 56 6.37 -5.83 -5.50
CA VAL A 56 6.04 -5.27 -4.17
C VAL A 56 5.26 -6.25 -3.29
N ARG A 57 4.30 -6.98 -3.85
CA ARG A 57 3.47 -7.94 -3.08
C ARG A 57 4.27 -9.14 -2.61
N GLU A 58 5.20 -9.63 -3.42
CA GLU A 58 6.14 -10.69 -3.01
C GLU A 58 7.10 -10.20 -1.90
N ARG A 59 7.50 -8.91 -1.93
CA ARG A 59 8.31 -8.32 -0.84
C ARG A 59 7.52 -8.29 0.47
N VAL A 60 6.25 -7.87 0.42
CA VAL A 60 5.36 -7.86 1.59
C VAL A 60 5.15 -9.29 2.10
N GLU A 61 4.82 -10.24 1.24
CA GLU A 61 4.60 -11.65 1.62
C GLU A 61 5.82 -12.27 2.30
N ARG A 62 7.04 -11.99 1.80
CA ARG A 62 8.29 -12.47 2.41
C ARG A 62 8.67 -11.78 3.70
N LEU A 63 8.15 -10.59 3.96
CA LEU A 63 8.35 -9.85 5.21
C LEU A 63 7.44 -10.38 6.32
N LEU A 64 6.24 -10.83 5.97
CA LEU A 64 5.25 -11.32 6.93
C LEU A 64 5.66 -12.66 7.53
N ASP A 65 5.26 -12.88 8.77
CA ASP A 65 5.37 -14.18 9.41
C ASP A 65 4.59 -15.24 8.62
N GLU A 66 5.14 -16.43 8.48
CA GLU A 66 4.53 -17.53 7.73
C GLU A 66 3.11 -17.82 8.21
N GLY A 67 2.17 -17.87 7.27
CA GLY A 67 0.75 -18.13 7.56
C GLY A 67 0.00 -16.99 8.24
N SER A 68 0.65 -15.84 8.49
CA SER A 68 -0.06 -14.69 9.05
C SER A 68 -0.90 -13.94 7.99
N PRO A 69 -2.10 -13.44 8.37
CA PRO A 69 -2.91 -12.67 7.44
C PRO A 69 -2.32 -11.29 7.17
N PHE A 70 -2.57 -10.76 5.97
CA PHE A 70 -2.31 -9.38 5.60
C PHE A 70 -3.63 -8.65 5.31
N LEU A 71 -3.95 -7.65 6.12
CA LEU A 71 -5.09 -6.77 5.90
C LEU A 71 -4.66 -5.59 5.03
N GLU A 72 -4.84 -5.72 3.72
CA GLU A 72 -4.53 -4.64 2.78
C GLU A 72 -5.52 -3.48 2.92
N LEU A 73 -5.00 -2.26 3.05
CA LEU A 73 -5.78 -1.04 3.15
C LEU A 73 -5.96 -0.39 1.76
N SER A 74 -7.20 0.00 1.44
CA SER A 74 -7.55 0.75 0.23
C SER A 74 -6.93 0.18 -1.07
N PRO A 75 -7.08 -1.11 -1.38
CA PRO A 75 -6.47 -1.71 -2.57
C PRO A 75 -6.97 -1.10 -3.88
N LEU A 76 -8.17 -0.51 -3.90
CA LEU A 76 -8.77 0.19 -5.05
C LEU A 76 -8.54 1.71 -5.04
N ALA A 77 -7.63 2.23 -4.22
CA ALA A 77 -7.29 3.65 -4.25
C ALA A 77 -6.84 4.06 -5.67
N ALA A 78 -7.27 5.24 -6.12
CA ALA A 78 -7.05 5.76 -7.46
C ALA A 78 -7.67 4.93 -8.61
N TRP A 79 -8.64 4.04 -8.29
CA TRP A 79 -9.39 3.34 -9.35
C TRP A 79 -10.06 4.35 -10.27
N ASP A 80 -9.90 4.15 -11.58
CA ASP A 80 -10.47 5.01 -12.64
C ASP A 80 -10.01 6.48 -12.59
N MET A 81 -8.84 6.71 -11.96
CA MET A 81 -8.20 8.03 -11.90
C MET A 81 -6.85 8.01 -12.62
N TYR A 82 -6.39 9.20 -13.02
CA TYR A 82 -5.09 9.39 -13.68
C TYR A 82 -4.95 8.54 -14.95
N ASP A 83 -6.02 8.42 -15.74
CA ASP A 83 -6.07 7.60 -16.97
C ASP A 83 -5.65 6.13 -16.73
N GLY A 84 -5.87 5.62 -15.52
CA GLY A 84 -5.47 4.26 -15.11
C GLY A 84 -3.99 4.10 -14.77
N ASP A 85 -3.22 5.17 -14.73
CA ASP A 85 -1.76 5.15 -14.56
C ASP A 85 -1.29 4.77 -13.16
N ALA A 86 -2.15 4.86 -12.15
CA ALA A 86 -1.78 4.62 -10.75
C ALA A 86 -2.70 3.61 -10.03
N PRO A 87 -2.78 2.36 -10.50
CA PRO A 87 -3.61 1.34 -9.85
C PRO A 87 -3.15 1.12 -8.40
N GLY A 88 -4.12 1.01 -7.49
CA GLY A 88 -3.85 0.92 -6.06
C GLY A 88 -3.10 2.11 -5.50
N ALA A 89 -3.14 3.26 -6.20
CA ALA A 89 -2.36 4.47 -5.91
C ALA A 89 -0.82 4.25 -5.93
N GLY A 90 -0.31 3.23 -6.64
CA GLY A 90 1.13 2.93 -6.75
C GLY A 90 1.83 2.59 -5.42
N VAL A 91 1.07 2.25 -4.38
CA VAL A 91 1.60 1.89 -3.06
C VAL A 91 0.71 0.82 -2.41
N VAL A 92 1.32 -0.21 -1.86
CA VAL A 92 0.63 -1.22 -1.04
C VAL A 92 0.74 -0.79 0.42
N THR A 93 -0.40 -0.68 1.10
CA THR A 93 -0.45 -0.40 2.53
C THR A 93 -1.31 -1.43 3.23
N GLY A 94 -0.98 -1.78 4.45
CA GLY A 94 -1.75 -2.77 5.19
C GLY A 94 -1.19 -3.07 6.57
N LEU A 95 -1.90 -3.93 7.29
CA LEU A 95 -1.49 -4.47 8.57
C LEU A 95 -1.11 -5.94 8.42
N GLY A 96 -0.03 -6.33 9.05
CA GLY A 96 0.43 -7.71 9.07
C GLY A 96 1.30 -7.99 10.28
N ARG A 97 1.73 -9.25 10.44
CA ARG A 97 2.60 -9.65 11.53
C ARG A 97 4.01 -9.86 11.02
N VAL A 98 4.99 -9.26 11.69
CA VAL A 98 6.41 -9.40 11.41
C VAL A 98 7.15 -9.69 12.73
N ALA A 99 7.87 -10.80 12.81
CA ALA A 99 8.58 -11.25 14.00
C ALA A 99 7.65 -11.28 15.24
N GLY A 100 6.44 -11.78 15.10
CA GLY A 100 5.43 -11.91 16.16
C GLY A 100 4.72 -10.60 16.54
N ARG A 101 5.01 -9.48 15.88
CA ARG A 101 4.44 -8.16 16.19
C ARG A 101 3.54 -7.68 15.05
N GLU A 102 2.41 -7.09 15.39
CA GLU A 102 1.57 -6.39 14.42
C GLU A 102 2.25 -5.08 14.01
N VAL A 103 2.31 -4.84 12.70
CA VAL A 103 2.94 -3.66 12.11
C VAL A 103 2.08 -3.09 10.99
N VAL A 104 2.22 -1.81 10.73
CA VAL A 104 1.73 -1.19 9.49
C VAL A 104 2.84 -1.24 8.46
N ILE A 105 2.51 -1.68 7.25
CA ILE A 105 3.44 -1.76 6.13
C ILE A 105 3.04 -0.72 5.08
N VAL A 106 4.02 0.02 4.57
CA VAL A 106 3.88 0.95 3.43
C VAL A 106 4.95 0.58 2.41
N ALA A 107 4.55 0.05 1.27
CA ALA A 107 5.46 -0.49 0.26
C ALA A 107 5.21 0.15 -1.11
N ASN A 108 6.18 0.86 -1.66
CA ASN A 108 6.09 1.44 -2.99
C ASN A 108 6.05 0.35 -4.07
N ASP A 109 5.15 0.50 -5.04
CA ASP A 109 5.13 -0.34 -6.23
C ASP A 109 5.90 0.34 -7.37
N ALA A 110 7.15 -0.02 -7.54
CA ALA A 110 8.00 0.53 -8.59
C ALA A 110 7.57 0.13 -10.01
N THR A 111 6.68 -0.85 -10.17
CA THR A 111 6.07 -1.18 -11.46
C THR A 111 5.08 -0.11 -11.92
N VAL A 112 4.53 0.67 -10.98
CA VAL A 112 3.63 1.79 -11.23
C VAL A 112 4.45 3.08 -11.32
N LYS A 113 4.72 3.54 -12.53
CA LYS A 113 5.46 4.79 -12.81
C LYS A 113 6.73 4.97 -11.96
N GLY A 114 7.49 3.89 -11.75
CA GLY A 114 8.72 3.93 -10.96
C GLY A 114 8.53 4.20 -9.47
N GLY A 115 7.37 3.89 -8.91
CA GLY A 115 7.04 4.17 -7.51
C GLY A 115 6.87 5.65 -7.19
N THR A 116 6.53 6.48 -8.19
CA THR A 116 6.28 7.91 -7.97
C THR A 116 4.98 8.16 -7.23
N TYR A 117 4.96 9.24 -6.45
CA TYR A 117 3.79 9.62 -5.64
C TYR A 117 2.86 10.52 -6.42
N TYR A 118 1.69 10.03 -6.73
CA TYR A 118 0.50 10.78 -7.14
C TYR A 118 -0.20 11.38 -5.92
N PRO A 119 -1.14 12.32 -6.10
CA PRO A 119 -1.89 12.89 -4.97
C PRO A 119 -2.56 11.84 -4.08
N LEU A 120 -3.16 10.79 -4.66
CA LEU A 120 -3.76 9.71 -3.87
C LEU A 120 -2.74 8.75 -3.28
N THR A 121 -1.54 8.59 -3.85
CA THR A 121 -0.44 7.86 -3.22
C THR A 121 -0.06 8.50 -1.89
N VAL A 122 0.05 9.84 -1.89
CA VAL A 122 0.33 10.62 -0.68
C VAL A 122 -0.75 10.40 0.37
N LYS A 123 -2.03 10.56 0.01
CA LYS A 123 -3.16 10.38 0.96
C LYS A 123 -3.21 8.96 1.53
N LYS A 124 -2.97 7.95 0.70
CA LYS A 124 -2.95 6.55 1.14
C LYS A 124 -1.80 6.29 2.12
N HIS A 125 -0.61 6.84 1.86
CA HIS A 125 0.53 6.77 2.76
C HIS A 125 0.24 7.47 4.10
N ILE A 126 -0.25 8.72 4.06
CA ILE A 126 -0.64 9.48 5.26
C ILE A 126 -1.63 8.69 6.10
N ARG A 127 -2.67 8.11 5.48
CA ARG A 127 -3.66 7.32 6.20
C ARG A 127 -3.06 6.09 6.88
N ALA A 128 -2.12 5.41 6.24
CA ALA A 128 -1.41 4.30 6.87
C ALA A 128 -0.61 4.73 8.11
N GLN A 129 0.10 5.87 8.02
CA GLN A 129 0.83 6.44 9.17
C GLN A 129 -0.11 6.87 10.31
N GLU A 130 -1.27 7.45 9.99
CA GLU A 130 -2.27 7.80 11.00
C GLU A 130 -2.79 6.57 11.74
N ILE A 131 -3.09 5.49 11.01
CA ILE A 131 -3.47 4.20 11.62
C ILE A 131 -2.35 3.67 12.52
N ALA A 132 -1.10 3.74 12.06
CA ALA A 132 0.05 3.32 12.86
C ALA A 132 0.17 4.14 14.16
N LEU A 133 0.07 5.46 14.07
CA LEU A 133 0.16 6.36 15.23
C LEU A 133 -1.00 6.16 16.21
N GLU A 134 -2.24 6.11 15.71
CA GLU A 134 -3.46 5.95 16.53
C GLU A 134 -3.46 4.64 17.31
N ASN A 135 -2.96 3.56 16.69
CA ASN A 135 -2.92 2.22 17.29
C ASN A 135 -1.55 1.87 17.90
N ARG A 136 -0.58 2.80 17.88
CA ARG A 136 0.80 2.61 18.37
C ARG A 136 1.49 1.40 17.75
N LEU A 137 1.23 1.14 16.47
CA LEU A 137 1.83 0.05 15.70
C LEU A 137 3.13 0.51 15.05
N PRO A 138 4.23 -0.27 15.13
CA PRO A 138 5.42 0.00 14.34
C PRO A 138 5.09 0.15 12.85
N CYS A 139 5.79 1.05 12.15
CA CYS A 139 5.61 1.25 10.73
C CYS A 139 6.83 0.78 9.95
N VAL A 140 6.64 -0.07 8.95
CA VAL A 140 7.70 -0.59 8.08
C VAL A 140 7.49 -0.02 6.67
N TYR A 141 8.50 0.71 6.18
CA TYR A 141 8.52 1.28 4.84
C TYR A 141 9.40 0.43 3.92
N LEU A 142 8.85 -0.13 2.86
CA LEU A 142 9.60 -0.77 1.78
C LEU A 142 9.74 0.23 0.63
N VAL A 143 10.88 0.90 0.56
CA VAL A 143 11.09 2.06 -0.31
C VAL A 143 11.67 1.64 -1.65
N ASP A 144 10.92 1.95 -2.72
CA ASP A 144 11.36 1.85 -4.11
C ASP A 144 10.61 2.95 -4.90
N SER A 145 11.06 4.21 -4.73
CA SER A 145 10.30 5.40 -5.12
C SER A 145 11.12 6.38 -5.94
N GLY A 146 10.54 6.82 -7.05
CA GLY A 146 11.04 7.93 -7.86
C GLY A 146 10.73 9.33 -7.30
N GLY A 147 10.14 9.43 -6.10
CA GLY A 147 9.73 10.72 -5.51
C GLY A 147 8.34 11.16 -6.00
N ALA A 148 8.08 12.46 -6.01
CA ALA A 148 6.78 12.99 -6.42
C ALA A 148 6.59 12.94 -7.95
N PHE A 149 5.35 12.71 -8.39
CA PHE A 149 4.98 12.80 -9.79
C PHE A 149 4.89 14.27 -10.21
N LEU A 150 5.97 14.80 -10.80
CA LEU A 150 6.14 16.23 -11.07
C LEU A 150 5.04 16.86 -11.94
N PRO A 151 4.44 16.18 -12.93
CA PRO A 151 3.33 16.78 -13.68
C PRO A 151 2.13 17.20 -12.81
N LEU A 152 1.95 16.59 -11.63
CA LEU A 152 0.91 16.92 -10.66
C LEU A 152 1.46 17.55 -9.38
N GLN A 153 2.61 18.25 -9.46
CA GLN A 153 3.28 18.81 -8.28
C GLN A 153 2.40 19.80 -7.49
N ALA A 154 1.52 20.54 -8.16
CA ALA A 154 0.58 21.45 -7.51
C ALA A 154 -0.39 20.74 -6.56
N ASP A 155 -0.72 19.47 -6.83
CA ASP A 155 -1.63 18.64 -6.03
C ASP A 155 -0.88 17.71 -5.06
N VAL A 156 0.46 17.73 -5.09
CA VAL A 156 1.31 16.86 -4.26
C VAL A 156 2.01 17.63 -3.15
N PHE A 157 2.45 18.89 -3.36
CA PHE A 157 3.31 19.60 -2.42
C PHE A 157 2.65 20.64 -1.52
N PRO A 158 1.72 21.53 -1.98
CA PRO A 158 1.51 22.83 -1.35
C PRO A 158 0.58 22.84 -0.14
N ASP A 159 -0.14 21.78 0.18
CA ASP A 159 -1.19 21.80 1.20
C ASP A 159 -0.89 20.86 2.37
N LYS A 160 -1.70 21.00 3.42
CA LYS A 160 -1.59 20.35 4.72
C LYS A 160 -1.51 18.81 4.63
N ASP A 161 -2.33 18.18 3.78
CA ASP A 161 -2.42 16.72 3.62
C ASP A 161 -1.72 16.27 2.33
N HIS A 162 -0.66 16.99 1.94
CA HIS A 162 0.24 16.71 0.85
C HIS A 162 1.55 16.06 1.33
N PHE A 163 2.54 16.00 0.46
CA PHE A 163 3.76 15.21 0.67
C PHE A 163 4.48 15.53 1.99
N GLY A 164 4.51 16.81 2.39
CA GLY A 164 5.12 17.23 3.65
C GLY A 164 4.44 16.63 4.90
N ARG A 165 3.18 16.24 4.80
CA ARG A 165 2.47 15.58 5.91
C ARG A 165 3.04 14.22 6.25
N ILE A 166 3.59 13.49 5.28
CA ILE A 166 4.28 12.21 5.52
C ILE A 166 5.43 12.42 6.51
N PHE A 167 6.26 13.44 6.30
CA PHE A 167 7.41 13.74 7.16
C PHE A 167 6.98 14.25 8.53
N TYR A 168 5.96 15.09 8.58
CA TYR A 168 5.37 15.54 9.84
C TYR A 168 4.86 14.35 10.67
N ASN A 169 4.18 13.40 10.03
CA ASN A 169 3.70 12.20 10.71
C ASN A 169 4.87 11.33 11.20
N GLN A 170 5.94 11.18 10.41
CA GLN A 170 7.14 10.46 10.86
C GLN A 170 7.74 11.08 12.11
N ALA A 171 7.94 12.39 12.13
CA ALA A 171 8.44 13.11 13.30
C ALA A 171 7.54 12.92 14.53
N ARG A 172 6.21 12.96 14.33
CA ARG A 172 5.25 12.72 15.42
C ARG A 172 5.24 11.28 15.92
N MET A 173 5.39 10.32 15.02
CA MET A 173 5.48 8.90 15.39
C MET A 173 6.73 8.63 16.23
N SER A 174 7.90 9.13 15.81
CA SER A 174 9.13 9.03 16.60
C SER A 174 9.00 9.72 17.96
N ALA A 175 8.44 10.93 18.01
CA ALA A 175 8.18 11.64 19.27
C ALA A 175 7.23 10.89 20.20
N ALA A 176 6.28 10.13 19.65
CA ALA A 176 5.35 9.28 20.41
C ALA A 176 5.95 7.90 20.78
N GLY A 177 7.18 7.60 20.37
CA GLY A 177 7.83 6.31 20.60
C GLY A 177 7.19 5.16 19.79
N VAL A 178 6.62 5.48 18.62
CA VAL A 178 6.12 4.49 17.64
C VAL A 178 7.25 4.17 16.68
N PRO A 179 7.83 2.95 16.71
CA PRO A 179 9.01 2.61 15.91
C PRO A 179 8.76 2.67 14.41
N GLN A 180 9.75 3.17 13.68
CA GLN A 180 9.71 3.27 12.22
C GLN A 180 10.97 2.67 11.62
N ILE A 181 10.80 1.71 10.74
CA ILE A 181 11.89 1.00 10.05
C ILE A 181 11.71 1.20 8.55
N ALA A 182 12.74 1.68 7.87
CA ALA A 182 12.73 1.81 6.42
C ALA A 182 13.74 0.87 5.76
N VAL A 183 13.31 0.17 4.72
CA VAL A 183 14.16 -0.69 3.90
C VAL A 183 14.18 -0.15 2.47
N VAL A 184 15.34 0.36 2.05
CA VAL A 184 15.53 0.86 0.67
C VAL A 184 15.85 -0.32 -0.23
N MET A 185 14.93 -0.62 -1.15
CA MET A 185 14.95 -1.81 -2.00
C MET A 185 15.02 -1.47 -3.50
N GLY A 186 15.19 -0.22 -3.84
CA GLY A 186 15.27 0.26 -5.22
C GLY A 186 15.52 1.75 -5.28
N SER A 187 14.90 2.44 -6.24
CA SER A 187 15.01 3.88 -6.36
C SER A 187 14.59 4.57 -5.06
N CYS A 188 15.34 5.60 -4.69
CA CYS A 188 15.10 6.36 -3.47
C CYS A 188 15.53 7.80 -3.72
N THR A 189 14.67 8.57 -4.42
CA THR A 189 15.03 9.90 -4.94
C THR A 189 14.13 11.00 -4.39
N ALA A 190 14.68 12.20 -4.31
CA ALA A 190 13.98 13.42 -3.88
C ALA A 190 13.19 13.23 -2.57
N GLY A 191 11.90 13.55 -2.55
CA GLY A 191 11.03 13.33 -1.39
C GLY A 191 10.93 11.88 -0.93
N GLY A 192 11.10 10.90 -1.82
CA GLY A 192 11.17 9.49 -1.46
C GLY A 192 12.35 9.14 -0.57
N ALA A 193 13.46 9.88 -0.65
CA ALA A 193 14.65 9.68 0.17
C ALA A 193 14.47 10.20 1.62
N TYR A 194 13.53 11.10 1.86
CA TYR A 194 13.25 11.57 3.21
C TYR A 194 12.60 10.49 4.07
N VAL A 195 11.81 9.58 3.48
CA VAL A 195 11.15 8.50 4.22
C VAL A 195 12.16 7.66 5.00
N PRO A 196 13.21 7.07 4.40
CA PRO A 196 14.24 6.36 5.14
C PRO A 196 15.11 7.28 5.99
N ALA A 197 15.39 8.52 5.57
CA ALA A 197 16.22 9.44 6.33
C ALA A 197 15.57 9.89 7.64
N MET A 198 14.25 9.86 7.74
CA MET A 198 13.47 10.22 8.94
C MET A 198 12.95 9.01 9.72
N ALA A 199 13.18 7.80 9.25
CA ALA A 199 12.86 6.59 10.00
C ALA A 199 13.86 6.41 11.18
N ASP A 200 13.44 5.71 12.23
CA ASP A 200 14.30 5.45 13.38
C ASP A 200 15.46 4.50 13.02
N GLU A 201 15.17 3.55 12.11
CA GLU A 201 16.16 2.62 11.57
C GLU A 201 16.05 2.54 10.03
N SER A 202 17.20 2.52 9.36
CA SER A 202 17.27 2.41 7.90
C SER A 202 18.17 1.29 7.45
N VAL A 203 17.66 0.45 6.54
CA VAL A 203 18.41 -0.64 5.91
C VAL A 203 18.45 -0.40 4.40
N ILE A 204 19.62 -0.55 3.78
CA ILE A 204 19.79 -0.45 2.33
C ILE A 204 20.22 -1.82 1.80
N VAL A 205 19.53 -2.31 0.77
CA VAL A 205 19.90 -3.57 0.12
C VAL A 205 21.27 -3.43 -0.54
N LEU A 206 22.17 -4.38 -0.31
CA LEU A 206 23.59 -4.30 -0.74
C LEU A 206 23.75 -4.03 -2.23
N SER A 207 22.91 -4.58 -3.09
CA SER A 207 22.93 -4.34 -4.55
C SER A 207 22.76 -2.87 -4.94
N LEU A 208 22.27 -2.02 -4.04
CA LEU A 208 22.07 -0.58 -4.28
C LEU A 208 23.27 0.28 -3.86
N ILE A 209 24.22 -0.29 -3.09
CA ILE A 209 25.39 0.45 -2.59
C ILE A 209 26.45 0.62 -3.69
N HIS A 210 26.39 -0.17 -4.75
CA HIS A 210 27.38 -0.21 -5.84
C HIS A 210 26.88 0.43 -7.15
N ILE A 211 25.85 1.27 -7.09
CA ILE A 211 25.35 2.00 -8.27
C ILE A 211 26.09 3.33 -8.40
#